data_cf9babb1cd8f2188aa58682d812ee8ac
#
_entry.id   cf9babb1cd8f2188aa58682d812ee8ac
#
_cell.length_a   1.000
_cell.length_b   1.000
_cell.length_c   1.000
_cell.angle_alpha   90.00
_cell.angle_beta   90.00
_cell.angle_gamma   90.00
#
_symmetry.space_group_name_H-M   'P 1'
#
loop_
_entity.id
_entity.type
_entity.pdbx_description
1 polymer ?
#
loop_
_entity_poly.entity_id
_entity_poly.type
_entity_poly.pdbx_seq_one_letter_code
_entity_poly.pdbx_strand_id
1 'polypeptide(L)'
;MQYKILASDYDNTLMPFGEAKPRPAVVKAVKKLQAAGGKFVLSTGRSYPGIRDKNQLGGIRYDYAITCNGACVVDRQGNVIAEHPLTSEEMYVLVDFCEDYNYPLQFNFRDAYYAYCEYEYLHTGYQMMNSPGLDCVDGEDQDRHLVDMPHAAFAAMPPQEVERFHEKYGYLGLHWMQTGAQNADGYCYYDIVRGGMDKGVGLADLCAQMGLTLADAVAVGDSANDVGMLKVAGLSACMANGTPDAKAAVDRIIGDVREDGVAALIEELWFDGPRAEPSGKDFGSAWGNIESAGGSL
;
A
#
# COMPACT_ATOMS: atom_id res chain seq x y z
N MET A 1 8.93 17.72 19.11
CA MET A 1 8.86 16.43 18.42
C MET A 1 9.49 16.66 17.05
N GLN A 2 10.54 15.93 16.71
CA GLN A 2 11.27 16.12 15.44
C GLN A 2 10.43 15.61 14.27
N TYR A 3 9.88 14.39 14.38
CA TYR A 3 8.98 13.81 13.38
C TYR A 3 7.54 13.88 13.86
N LYS A 4 6.61 14.09 12.92
CA LYS A 4 5.19 14.25 13.18
C LYS A 4 4.38 13.04 12.73
N ILE A 5 4.92 12.29 11.74
CA ILE A 5 4.29 11.13 11.11
C ILE A 5 5.20 9.91 11.27
N LEU A 6 4.60 8.76 11.62
CA LEU A 6 5.15 7.44 11.39
C LEU A 6 4.27 6.74 10.36
N ALA A 7 4.78 6.57 9.14
CA ALA A 7 4.17 5.77 8.09
C ALA A 7 4.79 4.36 8.13
N SER A 8 3.97 3.35 8.31
CA SER A 8 4.44 1.96 8.43
C SER A 8 3.63 1.04 7.54
N ASP A 9 4.33 0.16 6.83
CA ASP A 9 3.70 -1.02 6.25
C ASP A 9 3.11 -1.91 7.36
N TYR A 10 2.24 -2.85 6.98
CA TYR A 10 1.55 -3.73 7.93
C TYR A 10 2.11 -5.16 7.93
N ASP A 11 2.07 -5.82 6.77
CA ASP A 11 2.39 -7.23 6.64
C ASP A 11 3.92 -7.44 6.72
N ASN A 12 4.41 -8.29 7.62
CA ASN A 12 5.84 -8.48 7.97
C ASN A 12 6.57 -7.25 8.53
N THR A 13 5.89 -6.13 8.73
CA THR A 13 6.43 -4.93 9.37
C THR A 13 5.85 -4.74 10.78
N LEU A 14 4.52 -4.68 10.92
CA LEU A 14 3.81 -4.63 12.19
C LEU A 14 3.27 -6.00 12.61
N MET A 15 2.92 -6.80 11.61
CA MET A 15 2.27 -8.09 11.74
C MET A 15 3.16 -9.19 11.18
N PRO A 16 3.72 -10.09 12.00
CA PRO A 16 4.51 -11.20 11.50
C PRO A 16 3.68 -12.14 10.62
N PHE A 17 4.25 -12.59 9.51
CA PHE A 17 3.59 -13.56 8.64
C PHE A 17 3.24 -14.84 9.41
N GLY A 18 1.98 -15.31 9.23
CA GLY A 18 1.45 -16.51 9.89
C GLY A 18 0.93 -16.27 11.31
N GLU A 19 1.01 -15.05 11.84
CA GLU A 19 0.40 -14.69 13.12
C GLU A 19 -0.98 -14.03 12.91
N ALA A 20 -1.87 -14.19 13.89
CA ALA A 20 -3.21 -13.62 13.81
C ALA A 20 -3.31 -12.18 14.33
N LYS A 21 -2.28 -11.66 14.99
CA LYS A 21 -2.28 -10.34 15.62
C LYS A 21 -0.86 -9.77 15.71
N PRO A 22 -0.71 -8.45 15.57
CA PRO A 22 0.54 -7.77 15.91
C PRO A 22 0.92 -8.00 17.35
N ARG A 23 2.20 -7.95 17.64
CA ARG A 23 2.74 -8.12 18.99
C ARG A 23 2.22 -7.00 19.92
N PRO A 24 1.91 -7.32 21.19
CA PRO A 24 1.37 -6.32 22.13
C PRO A 24 2.25 -5.09 22.33
N ALA A 25 3.57 -5.23 22.25
CA ALA A 25 4.51 -4.13 22.34
C ALA A 25 4.31 -3.11 21.20
N VAL A 26 4.14 -3.58 19.97
CA VAL A 26 3.87 -2.73 18.79
C VAL A 26 2.57 -1.96 18.96
N VAL A 27 1.49 -2.65 19.35
CA VAL A 27 0.18 -2.01 19.61
C VAL A 27 0.28 -0.94 20.69
N LYS A 28 1.04 -1.21 21.76
CA LYS A 28 1.26 -0.26 22.86
C LYS A 28 2.08 0.94 22.40
N ALA A 29 3.14 0.72 21.63
CA ALA A 29 4.01 1.79 21.13
C ALA A 29 3.26 2.73 20.19
N VAL A 30 2.46 2.20 19.25
CA VAL A 30 1.60 3.02 18.37
C VAL A 30 0.63 3.88 19.19
N LYS A 31 -0.03 3.30 20.18
CA LYS A 31 -0.93 4.07 21.07
C LYS A 31 -0.19 5.17 21.84
N LYS A 32 1.03 4.90 22.31
CA LYS A 32 1.88 5.85 23.02
C LYS A 32 2.29 7.02 22.11
N LEU A 33 2.69 6.70 20.86
CA LEU A 33 2.99 7.69 19.82
C LEU A 33 1.80 8.63 19.59
N GLN A 34 0.61 8.06 19.37
CA GLN A 34 -0.62 8.84 19.14
C GLN A 34 -0.99 9.71 20.35
N ALA A 35 -0.85 9.18 21.57
CA ALA A 35 -1.10 9.93 22.81
C ALA A 35 -0.14 11.11 22.99
N ALA A 36 1.08 11.01 22.45
CA ALA A 36 2.06 12.09 22.43
C ALA A 36 1.85 13.12 21.30
N GLY A 37 0.81 12.94 20.47
CA GLY A 37 0.45 13.84 19.37
C GLY A 37 1.08 13.48 18.01
N GLY A 38 1.88 12.41 17.94
CA GLY A 38 2.34 11.86 16.66
C GLY A 38 1.19 11.23 15.87
N LYS A 39 1.32 11.21 14.54
CA LYS A 39 0.33 10.58 13.65
C LYS A 39 0.85 9.23 13.20
N PHE A 40 0.07 8.20 13.41
CA PHE A 40 0.33 6.88 12.88
C PHE A 40 -0.41 6.69 11.56
N VAL A 41 0.34 6.43 10.49
CA VAL A 41 -0.15 6.22 9.13
C VAL A 41 0.11 4.77 8.74
N LEU A 42 -0.95 4.04 8.43
CA LEU A 42 -0.85 2.71 7.85
C LEU A 42 -0.60 2.86 6.35
N SER A 43 0.44 2.22 5.81
CA SER A 43 0.76 2.24 4.38
C SER A 43 0.76 0.80 3.84
N THR A 44 -0.20 0.46 2.97
CA THR A 44 -0.45 -0.94 2.61
C THR A 44 -0.92 -1.09 1.17
N GLY A 45 -0.67 -2.27 0.57
CA GLY A 45 -1.29 -2.68 -0.70
C GLY A 45 -2.78 -2.95 -0.58
N ARG A 46 -3.27 -3.23 0.63
CA ARG A 46 -4.69 -3.46 0.87
C ARG A 46 -5.51 -2.21 0.53
N SER A 47 -6.72 -2.41 0.01
CA SER A 47 -7.70 -1.33 -0.15
C SER A 47 -8.46 -1.07 1.15
N TYR A 48 -9.25 0.01 1.19
CA TYR A 48 -9.99 0.41 2.39
C TYR A 48 -10.92 -0.69 2.94
N PRO A 49 -11.68 -1.46 2.14
CA PRO A 49 -12.43 -2.62 2.64
C PRO A 49 -11.59 -3.61 3.46
N GLY A 50 -10.32 -3.81 3.09
CA GLY A 50 -9.40 -4.72 3.77
C GLY A 50 -8.82 -4.22 5.10
N ILE A 51 -9.07 -2.95 5.47
CA ILE A 51 -8.49 -2.32 6.67
C ILE A 51 -9.50 -1.60 7.56
N ARG A 52 -10.76 -1.44 7.11
CA ARG A 52 -11.79 -0.65 7.83
C ARG A 52 -12.23 -1.28 9.14
N ASP A 53 -12.18 -2.61 9.26
CA ASP A 53 -12.54 -3.30 10.49
C ASP A 53 -11.31 -3.40 11.42
N LYS A 54 -11.50 -2.97 12.67
CA LYS A 54 -10.47 -3.06 13.72
C LYS A 54 -9.92 -4.49 13.93
N ASN A 55 -10.70 -5.52 13.60
CA ASN A 55 -10.29 -6.91 13.73
C ASN A 55 -9.29 -7.33 12.64
N GLN A 56 -9.33 -6.67 11.48
CA GLN A 56 -8.42 -6.92 10.36
C GLN A 56 -6.99 -6.47 10.68
N LEU A 57 -6.81 -5.52 11.61
CA LEU A 57 -5.52 -4.96 12.00
C LEU A 57 -5.10 -5.35 13.43
N GLY A 58 -5.69 -6.40 14.02
CA GLY A 58 -5.31 -6.90 15.34
C GLY A 58 -5.36 -5.86 16.47
N GLY A 59 -6.15 -4.81 16.33
CA GLY A 59 -6.34 -3.75 17.35
C GLY A 59 -5.44 -2.53 17.16
N ILE A 60 -4.58 -2.48 16.13
CA ILE A 60 -3.92 -1.24 15.71
C ILE A 60 -4.98 -0.29 15.12
N ARG A 61 -4.85 0.98 15.45
CA ARG A 61 -5.67 2.05 14.88
C ARG A 61 -4.75 3.07 14.22
N TYR A 62 -5.03 3.40 12.98
CA TYR A 62 -4.34 4.46 12.26
C TYR A 62 -5.05 5.81 12.41
N ASP A 63 -4.33 6.90 12.21
CA ASP A 63 -4.91 8.24 12.05
C ASP A 63 -5.28 8.47 10.59
N TYR A 64 -4.42 7.99 9.66
CA TYR A 64 -4.61 7.96 8.21
C TYR A 64 -4.13 6.63 7.66
N ALA A 65 -4.60 6.27 6.47
CA ALA A 65 -4.11 5.11 5.76
C ALA A 65 -3.83 5.45 4.29
N ILE A 66 -2.67 5.03 3.82
CA ILE A 66 -2.26 4.99 2.42
C ILE A 66 -2.59 3.58 1.95
N THR A 67 -3.56 3.45 1.07
CA THR A 67 -4.12 2.18 0.59
C THR A 67 -3.85 1.99 -0.89
N CYS A 68 -4.07 0.78 -1.40
CA CYS A 68 -3.84 0.44 -2.81
C CYS A 68 -2.45 0.88 -3.29
N ASN A 69 -1.39 0.59 -2.49
CA ASN A 69 -0.02 0.97 -2.79
C ASN A 69 0.17 2.46 -3.16
N GLY A 70 -0.59 3.36 -2.51
CA GLY A 70 -0.48 4.81 -2.71
C GLY A 70 -1.62 5.43 -3.52
N ALA A 71 -2.41 4.63 -4.22
CA ALA A 71 -3.46 5.15 -5.10
C ALA A 71 -4.65 5.77 -4.35
N CYS A 72 -4.80 5.53 -3.04
CA CYS A 72 -5.84 6.17 -2.25
C CYS A 72 -5.37 6.42 -0.82
N VAL A 73 -5.58 7.64 -0.33
CA VAL A 73 -5.30 8.05 1.05
C VAL A 73 -6.60 8.37 1.75
N VAL A 74 -6.81 7.78 2.90
CA VAL A 74 -8.05 7.97 3.69
C VAL A 74 -7.74 8.37 5.13
N ASP A 75 -8.68 9.07 5.77
CA ASP A 75 -8.65 9.29 7.22
C ASP A 75 -9.19 8.07 8.00
N ARG A 76 -9.19 8.15 9.31
CA ARG A 76 -9.71 7.11 10.21
C ARG A 76 -11.18 6.75 9.96
N GLN A 77 -11.98 7.68 9.43
CA GLN A 77 -13.39 7.51 9.11
C GLN A 77 -13.63 6.96 7.71
N GLY A 78 -12.58 6.84 6.89
CA GLY A 78 -12.66 6.42 5.50
C GLY A 78 -13.00 7.55 4.53
N ASN A 79 -12.91 8.82 4.97
CA ASN A 79 -13.00 9.94 4.04
C ASN A 79 -11.72 10.01 3.20
N VAL A 80 -11.89 10.21 1.91
CA VAL A 80 -10.75 10.34 0.98
C VAL A 80 -10.05 11.67 1.21
N ILE A 81 -8.73 11.61 1.36
CA ILE A 81 -7.82 12.76 1.50
C ILE A 81 -7.16 13.06 0.15
N ALA A 82 -6.75 12.00 -0.57
CA ALA A 82 -6.22 12.07 -1.93
C ALA A 82 -6.48 10.75 -2.65
N GLU A 83 -6.65 10.80 -3.96
CA GLU A 83 -6.90 9.59 -4.75
C GLU A 83 -6.40 9.72 -6.19
N HIS A 84 -5.97 8.59 -6.74
CA HIS A 84 -5.47 8.40 -8.11
C HIS A 84 -6.08 7.14 -8.70
N PRO A 85 -7.39 7.15 -9.04
CA PRO A 85 -8.06 5.97 -9.58
C PRO A 85 -7.53 5.60 -10.97
N LEU A 86 -7.77 4.37 -11.38
CA LEU A 86 -7.57 3.94 -12.75
C LEU A 86 -8.49 4.75 -13.69
N THR A 87 -8.02 4.99 -14.90
CA THR A 87 -8.87 5.55 -15.96
C THR A 87 -9.78 4.47 -16.54
N SER A 88 -10.82 4.90 -17.25
CA SER A 88 -11.71 3.95 -17.96
C SER A 88 -10.93 3.12 -18.97
N GLU A 89 -9.97 3.72 -19.70
CA GLU A 89 -9.15 2.99 -20.67
C GLU A 89 -8.30 1.91 -19.98
N GLU A 90 -7.61 2.27 -18.86
CA GLU A 90 -6.80 1.33 -18.09
C GLU A 90 -7.64 0.16 -17.56
N MET A 91 -8.84 0.45 -17.05
CA MET A 91 -9.78 -0.56 -16.56
C MET A 91 -10.26 -1.49 -17.67
N TYR A 92 -10.78 -0.94 -18.78
CA TYR A 92 -11.33 -1.75 -19.87
C TYR A 92 -10.27 -2.63 -20.53
N VAL A 93 -9.05 -2.10 -20.72
CA VAL A 93 -7.95 -2.91 -21.28
C VAL A 93 -7.58 -4.08 -20.37
N LEU A 94 -7.61 -3.89 -19.04
CA LEU A 94 -7.41 -5.00 -18.10
C LEU A 94 -8.53 -6.03 -18.18
N VAL A 95 -9.80 -5.61 -18.29
CA VAL A 95 -10.94 -6.50 -18.45
C VAL A 95 -10.80 -7.30 -19.73
N ASP A 96 -10.66 -6.63 -20.90
CA ASP A 96 -10.55 -7.27 -22.20
C ASP A 96 -9.40 -8.31 -22.23
N PHE A 97 -8.23 -7.95 -21.64
CA PHE A 97 -7.09 -8.86 -21.60
C PHE A 97 -7.36 -10.08 -20.73
N CYS A 98 -7.96 -9.89 -19.57
CA CYS A 98 -8.23 -11.01 -18.65
C CYS A 98 -9.36 -11.90 -19.16
N GLU A 99 -10.41 -11.35 -19.78
CA GLU A 99 -11.49 -12.12 -20.42
C GLU A 99 -10.99 -12.96 -21.59
N ASP A 100 -10.14 -12.39 -22.47
CA ASP A 100 -9.59 -13.09 -23.63
C ASP A 100 -8.83 -14.38 -23.23
N TYR A 101 -8.30 -14.45 -22.01
CA TYR A 101 -7.45 -15.56 -21.54
C TYR A 101 -7.97 -16.24 -20.28
N ASN A 102 -9.14 -15.88 -19.78
CA ASN A 102 -9.76 -16.38 -18.54
C ASN A 102 -8.82 -16.22 -17.32
N TYR A 103 -8.22 -15.03 -17.16
CA TYR A 103 -7.42 -14.73 -15.97
C TYR A 103 -8.27 -14.07 -14.89
N PRO A 104 -8.14 -14.50 -13.61
CA PRO A 104 -8.82 -13.86 -12.51
C PRO A 104 -8.46 -12.38 -12.41
N LEU A 105 -9.47 -11.51 -12.39
CA LEU A 105 -9.34 -10.08 -12.26
C LEU A 105 -10.39 -9.52 -11.31
N GLN A 106 -9.94 -8.72 -10.34
CA GLN A 106 -10.83 -7.90 -9.52
C GLN A 106 -10.38 -6.45 -9.52
N PHE A 107 -11.32 -5.56 -9.25
CA PHE A 107 -11.06 -4.15 -9.00
C PHE A 107 -11.35 -3.78 -7.56
N ASN A 108 -10.49 -2.92 -7.01
CA ASN A 108 -10.54 -2.48 -5.64
C ASN A 108 -11.22 -1.10 -5.57
N PHE A 109 -12.52 -1.10 -5.28
CA PHE A 109 -13.29 0.11 -5.02
C PHE A 109 -13.27 0.48 -3.53
N ARG A 110 -13.86 1.61 -3.19
CA ARG A 110 -13.91 2.11 -1.80
C ARG A 110 -14.79 1.26 -0.89
N ASP A 111 -15.81 0.64 -1.42
CA ASP A 111 -16.81 -0.11 -0.67
C ASP A 111 -16.51 -1.61 -0.60
N ALA A 112 -16.01 -2.21 -1.67
CA ALA A 112 -15.71 -3.63 -1.76
C ALA A 112 -14.66 -3.95 -2.84
N TYR A 113 -14.26 -5.22 -2.89
CA TYR A 113 -13.57 -5.84 -4.02
C TYR A 113 -14.62 -6.39 -4.97
N TYR A 114 -14.50 -6.07 -6.25
CA TYR A 114 -15.41 -6.57 -7.28
C TYR A 114 -14.63 -7.43 -8.28
N ALA A 115 -14.94 -8.71 -8.34
CA ALA A 115 -14.41 -9.62 -9.35
C ALA A 115 -15.11 -9.39 -10.68
N TYR A 116 -14.33 -9.11 -11.71
CA TYR A 116 -14.83 -8.90 -13.08
C TYR A 116 -14.57 -10.11 -13.98
N CYS A 117 -13.53 -10.89 -13.66
CA CYS A 117 -13.23 -12.14 -14.37
C CYS A 117 -12.93 -13.22 -13.34
N GLU A 118 -13.41 -14.45 -13.56
CA GLU A 118 -13.13 -15.64 -12.74
C GLU A 118 -13.48 -15.45 -11.25
N TYR A 119 -14.70 -14.99 -10.97
CA TYR A 119 -15.19 -14.74 -9.60
C TYR A 119 -14.97 -15.93 -8.65
N GLU A 120 -15.32 -17.14 -9.07
CA GLU A 120 -15.23 -18.34 -8.22
C GLU A 120 -13.78 -18.63 -7.76
N TYR A 121 -12.80 -18.33 -8.63
CA TYR A 121 -11.38 -18.47 -8.29
C TYR A 121 -10.98 -17.50 -7.17
N LEU A 122 -11.34 -16.23 -7.32
CA LEU A 122 -11.04 -15.18 -6.36
C LEU A 122 -11.77 -15.40 -5.03
N HIS A 123 -13.08 -15.67 -5.08
CA HIS A 123 -13.90 -15.94 -3.91
C HIS A 123 -13.36 -17.11 -3.12
N THR A 124 -13.03 -18.24 -3.76
CA THR A 124 -12.43 -19.41 -3.11
C THR A 124 -11.09 -19.05 -2.45
N GLY A 125 -10.25 -18.25 -3.11
CA GLY A 125 -8.99 -17.76 -2.55
C GLY A 125 -9.21 -16.96 -1.26
N TYR A 126 -10.16 -16.05 -1.23
CA TYR A 126 -10.50 -15.28 -0.03
C TYR A 126 -11.04 -16.14 1.11
N GLN A 127 -11.89 -17.15 0.81
CA GLN A 127 -12.38 -18.10 1.80
C GLN A 127 -11.24 -18.93 2.42
N MET A 128 -10.26 -19.34 1.61
CA MET A 128 -9.07 -20.05 2.10
C MET A 128 -8.20 -19.19 3.02
N MET A 129 -8.08 -17.90 2.76
CA MET A 129 -7.33 -16.99 3.64
C MET A 129 -7.99 -16.80 5.00
N ASN A 130 -9.28 -17.11 5.14
CA ASN A 130 -10.05 -17.02 6.38
C ASN A 130 -9.85 -15.67 7.13
N SER A 131 -9.74 -14.58 6.38
CA SER A 131 -9.53 -13.24 6.93
C SER A 131 -10.86 -12.52 7.08
N PRO A 132 -11.24 -12.09 8.29
CA PRO A 132 -12.52 -11.42 8.52
C PRO A 132 -12.71 -10.20 7.62
N GLY A 133 -13.83 -10.14 6.89
CA GLY A 133 -14.19 -9.02 6.02
C GLY A 133 -13.40 -8.92 4.72
N LEU A 134 -12.56 -9.93 4.41
CA LEU A 134 -11.94 -10.08 3.11
C LEU A 134 -12.75 -11.07 2.29
N ASP A 135 -13.39 -10.58 1.26
CA ASP A 135 -14.09 -11.34 0.24
C ASP A 135 -14.33 -10.43 -0.95
N CYS A 136 -14.64 -10.99 -2.11
CA CYS A 136 -15.02 -10.23 -3.28
C CYS A 136 -16.52 -10.41 -3.60
N VAL A 137 -17.07 -9.40 -4.24
CA VAL A 137 -18.43 -9.41 -4.80
C VAL A 137 -18.30 -9.82 -6.27
N ASP A 138 -19.24 -10.60 -6.77
CA ASP A 138 -19.37 -10.81 -8.20
C ASP A 138 -19.75 -9.48 -8.87
N GLY A 139 -18.86 -8.96 -9.68
CA GLY A 139 -18.94 -7.62 -10.26
C GLY A 139 -19.24 -7.60 -11.77
N GLU A 140 -19.29 -8.77 -12.39
CA GLU A 140 -19.41 -8.89 -13.85
C GLU A 140 -20.60 -8.11 -14.43
N ASP A 141 -21.76 -8.16 -13.77
CA ASP A 141 -23.00 -7.50 -14.24
C ASP A 141 -23.35 -6.21 -13.45
N GLN A 142 -22.45 -5.68 -12.59
CA GLN A 142 -22.85 -4.62 -11.65
C GLN A 142 -22.55 -3.20 -12.10
N ASP A 143 -21.89 -3.00 -13.24
CA ASP A 143 -21.56 -1.67 -13.79
C ASP A 143 -21.02 -0.68 -12.73
N ARG A 144 -20.29 -1.21 -11.70
CA ARG A 144 -19.84 -0.44 -10.54
C ARG A 144 -18.98 0.76 -10.94
N HIS A 145 -18.22 0.62 -12.03
CA HIS A 145 -17.38 1.65 -12.63
C HIS A 145 -18.14 2.87 -13.18
N LEU A 146 -19.46 2.76 -13.37
CA LEU A 146 -20.29 3.91 -13.76
C LEU A 146 -20.58 4.85 -12.59
N VAL A 147 -20.32 4.44 -11.35
CA VAL A 147 -20.51 5.26 -10.15
C VAL A 147 -19.22 5.99 -9.80
N ASP A 148 -18.12 5.25 -9.67
CA ASP A 148 -16.75 5.78 -9.50
C ASP A 148 -15.74 4.77 -10.04
N MET A 149 -14.49 5.22 -10.25
CA MET A 149 -13.43 4.38 -10.77
C MET A 149 -12.67 3.67 -9.63
N PRO A 150 -12.15 2.44 -9.86
CA PRO A 150 -11.38 1.72 -8.85
C PRO A 150 -9.99 2.33 -8.65
N HIS A 151 -9.44 2.19 -7.44
CA HIS A 151 -8.10 2.68 -7.12
C HIS A 151 -6.98 1.70 -7.53
N ALA A 152 -7.30 0.44 -7.65
CA ALA A 152 -6.37 -0.61 -8.05
C ALA A 152 -7.11 -1.77 -8.70
N ALA A 153 -6.37 -2.61 -9.42
CA ALA A 153 -6.78 -3.95 -9.79
C ALA A 153 -5.90 -4.98 -9.09
N PHE A 154 -6.41 -6.21 -9.03
CA PHE A 154 -5.65 -7.38 -8.61
C PHE A 154 -5.92 -8.49 -9.59
N ALA A 155 -4.87 -9.09 -10.13
CA ALA A 155 -4.98 -10.15 -11.12
C ALA A 155 -4.11 -11.36 -10.76
N ALA A 156 -4.51 -12.53 -11.24
CA ALA A 156 -3.74 -13.75 -11.12
C ALA A 156 -3.47 -14.33 -12.51
N MET A 157 -2.20 -14.47 -12.88
CA MET A 157 -1.81 -15.01 -14.20
C MET A 157 -0.37 -15.53 -14.21
N PRO A 158 0.02 -16.33 -15.22
CA PRO A 158 1.41 -16.70 -15.41
C PRO A 158 2.31 -15.48 -15.66
N PRO A 159 3.57 -15.45 -15.15
CA PRO A 159 4.45 -14.28 -15.30
C PRO A 159 4.67 -13.82 -16.74
N GLN A 160 4.76 -14.75 -17.70
CA GLN A 160 4.94 -14.42 -19.12
C GLN A 160 3.76 -13.64 -19.73
N GLU A 161 2.58 -13.72 -19.12
CA GLU A 161 1.41 -12.98 -19.60
C GLU A 161 1.47 -11.50 -19.19
N VAL A 162 2.16 -11.19 -18.11
CA VAL A 162 2.45 -9.80 -17.74
C VAL A 162 3.39 -9.16 -18.77
N GLU A 163 4.41 -9.90 -19.23
CA GLU A 163 5.28 -9.44 -20.32
C GLU A 163 4.48 -9.20 -21.59
N ARG A 164 3.60 -10.14 -21.97
CA ARG A 164 2.69 -10.02 -23.11
C ARG A 164 1.74 -8.83 -23.00
N PHE A 165 1.20 -8.56 -21.79
CA PHE A 165 0.41 -7.36 -21.54
C PHE A 165 1.23 -6.10 -21.81
N HIS A 166 2.45 -6.02 -21.29
CA HIS A 166 3.33 -4.87 -21.48
C HIS A 166 3.76 -4.67 -22.93
N GLU A 167 3.99 -5.75 -23.70
CA GLU A 167 4.28 -5.64 -25.13
C GLU A 167 3.13 -4.98 -25.92
N LYS A 168 1.87 -5.27 -25.55
CA LYS A 168 0.69 -4.78 -26.26
C LYS A 168 0.17 -3.45 -25.70
N TYR A 169 0.19 -3.29 -24.38
CA TYR A 169 -0.48 -2.21 -23.66
C TYR A 169 0.45 -1.40 -22.74
N GLY A 170 1.77 -1.55 -22.91
CA GLY A 170 2.75 -0.84 -22.09
C GLY A 170 2.67 0.68 -22.15
N TYR A 171 2.02 1.24 -23.19
CA TYR A 171 1.76 2.66 -23.32
C TYR A 171 0.85 3.22 -22.21
N LEU A 172 0.05 2.38 -21.55
CA LEU A 172 -0.78 2.77 -20.39
C LEU A 172 0.07 3.07 -19.16
N GLY A 173 1.30 2.53 -19.11
CA GLY A 173 2.23 2.76 -18.02
C GLY A 173 1.78 2.19 -16.66
N LEU A 174 0.83 1.25 -16.63
CA LEU A 174 0.35 0.61 -15.39
C LEU A 174 1.50 0.03 -14.59
N HIS A 175 1.47 0.20 -13.27
CA HIS A 175 2.46 -0.34 -12.35
C HIS A 175 1.96 -1.67 -11.77
N TRP A 176 2.68 -2.74 -12.10
CA TRP A 176 2.40 -4.10 -11.67
C TRP A 176 3.36 -4.52 -10.56
N MET A 177 2.81 -4.94 -9.44
CA MET A 177 3.58 -5.37 -8.27
C MET A 177 3.22 -6.81 -7.93
N GLN A 178 4.17 -7.73 -8.12
CA GLN A 178 3.96 -9.12 -7.74
C GLN A 178 3.82 -9.26 -6.23
N THR A 179 2.79 -9.99 -5.78
CA THR A 179 2.52 -10.30 -4.39
C THR A 179 2.68 -11.80 -4.16
N GLY A 180 3.59 -12.20 -3.28
CA GLY A 180 3.82 -13.61 -2.95
C GLY A 180 4.55 -14.41 -4.02
N ALA A 181 4.62 -15.72 -3.79
CA ALA A 181 5.25 -16.68 -4.69
C ALA A 181 4.23 -17.24 -5.70
N GLN A 182 4.75 -17.81 -6.77
CA GLN A 182 3.94 -18.55 -7.76
C GLN A 182 3.20 -19.70 -7.08
N ASN A 183 1.91 -19.84 -7.37
CA ASN A 183 1.08 -20.92 -6.86
C ASN A 183 1.25 -22.25 -7.64
N ALA A 184 0.55 -23.30 -7.19
CA ALA A 184 0.62 -24.62 -7.82
C ALA A 184 0.10 -24.67 -9.27
N ASP A 185 -0.77 -23.72 -9.64
CA ASP A 185 -1.34 -23.61 -10.99
C ASP A 185 -0.44 -22.81 -11.93
N GLY A 186 0.72 -22.35 -11.44
CA GLY A 186 1.67 -21.54 -12.21
C GLY A 186 1.33 -20.06 -12.27
N TYR A 187 0.36 -19.58 -11.49
CA TYR A 187 -0.02 -18.17 -11.42
C TYR A 187 0.79 -17.42 -10.37
N CYS A 188 1.17 -16.20 -10.68
CA CYS A 188 1.55 -15.16 -9.73
C CYS A 188 0.38 -14.20 -9.54
N TYR A 189 0.38 -13.54 -8.40
CA TYR A 189 -0.61 -12.52 -8.06
C TYR A 189 -0.01 -11.15 -8.20
N TYR A 190 -0.77 -10.20 -8.71
CA TYR A 190 -0.30 -8.84 -9.00
C TYR A 190 -1.27 -7.80 -8.50
N ASP A 191 -0.80 -6.89 -7.67
CA ASP A 191 -1.45 -5.60 -7.47
C ASP A 191 -1.11 -4.70 -8.66
N ILE A 192 -2.12 -4.03 -9.21
CA ILE A 192 -1.97 -3.17 -10.38
C ILE A 192 -2.56 -1.81 -10.04
N VAL A 193 -1.74 -0.78 -10.17
CA VAL A 193 -2.16 0.61 -9.96
C VAL A 193 -1.81 1.47 -11.17
N ARG A 194 -2.38 2.64 -11.24
CA ARG A 194 -2.04 3.62 -12.26
C ARG A 194 -0.55 3.93 -12.27
N GLY A 195 0.01 4.23 -13.42
CA GLY A 195 1.41 4.55 -13.58
C GLY A 195 1.88 5.71 -12.72
N GLY A 196 3.07 5.57 -12.17
CA GLY A 196 3.65 6.55 -11.26
C GLY A 196 3.16 6.46 -9.81
N MET A 197 2.20 5.59 -9.50
CA MET A 197 1.71 5.41 -8.13
C MET A 197 2.55 4.41 -7.36
N ASP A 198 2.92 4.81 -6.15
CA ASP A 198 3.54 3.97 -5.12
C ASP A 198 3.22 4.53 -3.72
N LYS A 199 3.61 3.82 -2.67
CA LYS A 199 3.39 4.25 -1.28
C LYS A 199 4.05 5.60 -0.95
N GLY A 200 5.09 6.01 -1.69
CA GLY A 200 5.78 7.29 -1.51
C GLY A 200 4.94 8.47 -2.02
N VAL A 201 4.25 8.28 -3.14
CA VAL A 201 3.29 9.28 -3.67
C VAL A 201 2.17 9.50 -2.67
N GLY A 202 1.56 8.43 -2.16
CA GLY A 202 0.52 8.54 -1.14
C GLY A 202 1.00 9.22 0.15
N LEU A 203 2.26 9.01 0.56
CA LEU A 203 2.85 9.72 1.71
C LEU A 203 3.05 11.20 1.41
N ALA A 204 3.49 11.55 0.22
CA ALA A 204 3.67 12.94 -0.20
C ALA A 204 2.34 13.69 -0.25
N ASP A 205 1.31 13.08 -0.82
CA ASP A 205 -0.05 13.64 -0.85
C ASP A 205 -0.58 13.90 0.56
N LEU A 206 -0.44 12.93 1.46
CA LEU A 206 -0.85 13.09 2.86
C LEU A 206 -0.10 14.23 3.54
N CYS A 207 1.23 14.30 3.39
CA CYS A 207 2.03 15.38 3.97
C CYS A 207 1.56 16.74 3.44
N ALA A 208 1.34 16.88 2.13
CA ALA A 208 0.87 18.11 1.52
C ALA A 208 -0.51 18.55 2.08
N GLN A 209 -1.46 17.63 2.19
CA GLN A 209 -2.79 17.89 2.76
C GLN A 209 -2.74 18.28 4.24
N MET A 210 -1.75 17.78 4.98
CA MET A 210 -1.54 18.16 6.38
C MET A 210 -0.72 19.44 6.58
N GLY A 211 -0.24 20.08 5.51
CA GLY A 211 0.69 21.22 5.59
C GLY A 211 2.07 20.82 6.17
N LEU A 212 2.47 19.57 5.95
CA LEU A 212 3.75 19.00 6.35
C LEU A 212 4.64 18.75 5.13
N THR A 213 5.89 18.40 5.40
CA THR A 213 6.83 17.95 4.39
C THR A 213 7.22 16.50 4.63
N LEU A 214 7.79 15.85 3.64
CA LEU A 214 8.34 14.50 3.78
C LEU A 214 9.43 14.40 4.85
N ALA A 215 10.13 15.50 5.15
CA ALA A 215 11.10 15.58 6.24
C ALA A 215 10.47 15.41 7.63
N ASP A 216 9.17 15.66 7.78
CA ASP A 216 8.42 15.45 9.02
C ASP A 216 8.00 13.99 9.23
N ALA A 217 8.24 13.10 8.26
CA ALA A 217 7.81 11.71 8.26
C ALA A 217 8.95 10.73 8.51
N VAL A 218 8.64 9.69 9.30
CA VAL A 218 9.43 8.45 9.39
C VAL A 218 8.68 7.38 8.62
N ALA A 219 9.37 6.62 7.76
CA ALA A 219 8.81 5.50 7.03
C ALA A 219 9.44 4.17 7.47
N VAL A 220 8.61 3.14 7.61
CA VAL A 220 9.05 1.78 7.96
C VAL A 220 8.40 0.77 7.04
N GLY A 221 9.18 -0.16 6.49
CA GLY A 221 8.71 -1.22 5.60
C GLY A 221 9.67 -2.40 5.55
N ASP A 222 9.35 -3.40 4.75
CA ASP A 222 10.16 -4.62 4.63
C ASP A 222 10.30 -5.13 3.19
N SER A 223 9.53 -4.64 2.23
CA SER A 223 9.45 -5.23 0.90
C SER A 223 9.56 -4.23 -0.24
N ALA A 224 9.55 -4.71 -1.48
CA ALA A 224 9.81 -3.91 -2.67
C ALA A 224 8.79 -2.78 -2.87
N ASN A 225 7.50 -3.00 -2.52
CA ASN A 225 6.46 -1.98 -2.64
C ASN A 225 6.59 -0.83 -1.62
N ASP A 226 7.49 -0.97 -0.62
CA ASP A 226 7.80 0.09 0.35
C ASP A 226 8.90 1.03 -0.14
N VAL A 227 9.70 0.61 -1.12
CA VAL A 227 10.92 1.32 -1.56
C VAL A 227 10.63 2.77 -1.93
N GLY A 228 9.50 3.04 -2.60
CA GLY A 228 9.08 4.42 -2.92
C GLY A 228 8.93 5.27 -1.65
N MET A 229 8.18 4.78 -0.67
CA MET A 229 7.97 5.47 0.62
C MET A 229 9.27 5.62 1.42
N LEU A 230 10.09 4.57 1.46
CA LEU A 230 11.37 4.57 2.19
C LEU A 230 12.37 5.59 1.62
N LYS A 231 12.37 5.79 0.29
CA LYS A 231 13.27 6.75 -0.37
C LYS A 231 12.90 8.21 -0.11
N VAL A 232 11.61 8.52 0.05
CA VAL A 232 11.14 9.90 0.12
C VAL A 232 10.99 10.43 1.56
N ALA A 233 10.84 9.57 2.55
CA ALA A 233 10.68 9.97 3.95
C ALA A 233 11.93 10.64 4.53
N GLY A 234 11.73 11.56 5.48
CA GLY A 234 12.79 12.26 6.22
C GLY A 234 13.71 11.33 7.00
N LEU A 235 13.18 10.23 7.49
CA LEU A 235 13.93 9.10 8.04
C LEU A 235 13.27 7.80 7.58
N SER A 236 14.07 6.87 7.11
CA SER A 236 13.57 5.56 6.67
C SER A 236 14.24 4.41 7.41
N ALA A 237 13.45 3.38 7.71
CA ALA A 237 13.93 2.18 8.37
C ALA A 237 13.36 0.93 7.68
N CYS A 238 14.19 -0.09 7.50
CA CYS A 238 13.77 -1.40 7.04
C CYS A 238 13.86 -2.41 8.17
N MET A 239 12.89 -3.31 8.23
CA MET A 239 12.91 -4.43 9.16
C MET A 239 14.07 -5.38 8.88
N ALA A 240 14.66 -6.00 9.92
CA ALA A 240 15.73 -7.01 9.74
C ALA A 240 15.29 -8.22 8.90
N ASN A 241 14.01 -8.57 8.92
CA ASN A 241 13.42 -9.58 8.05
C ASN A 241 13.12 -9.08 6.62
N GLY A 242 13.37 -7.80 6.31
CA GLY A 242 13.05 -7.22 5.01
C GLY A 242 13.91 -7.74 3.86
N THR A 243 13.45 -7.46 2.64
CA THR A 243 14.14 -7.84 1.40
C THR A 243 15.44 -7.05 1.19
N PRO A 244 16.38 -7.58 0.39
CA PRO A 244 17.62 -6.86 0.06
C PRO A 244 17.36 -5.46 -0.54
N ASP A 245 16.38 -5.33 -1.43
CA ASP A 245 16.06 -4.08 -2.11
C ASP A 245 15.51 -3.03 -1.13
N ALA A 246 14.62 -3.44 -0.22
CA ALA A 246 14.13 -2.56 0.83
C ALA A 246 15.25 -2.13 1.78
N LYS A 247 16.14 -3.05 2.17
CA LYS A 247 17.31 -2.74 3.02
C LYS A 247 18.30 -1.78 2.35
N ALA A 248 18.45 -1.88 1.02
CA ALA A 248 19.34 -0.98 0.28
C ALA A 248 18.79 0.45 0.12
N ALA A 249 17.48 0.64 0.36
CA ALA A 249 16.78 1.91 0.16
C ALA A 249 16.65 2.79 1.42
N VAL A 250 17.18 2.36 2.58
CA VAL A 250 16.91 2.99 3.89
C VAL A 250 18.13 3.62 4.55
N ASP A 251 17.85 4.53 5.46
CA ASP A 251 18.86 5.14 6.34
C ASP A 251 19.35 4.16 7.42
N ARG A 252 18.47 3.23 7.87
CA ARG A 252 18.83 2.24 8.89
C ARG A 252 18.04 0.93 8.79
N ILE A 253 18.62 -0.13 9.33
CA ILE A 253 17.95 -1.41 9.56
C ILE A 253 17.58 -1.48 11.03
N ILE A 254 16.35 -1.87 11.34
CA ILE A 254 15.84 -2.04 12.71
C ILE A 254 15.58 -3.53 13.02
N GLY A 255 15.21 -3.83 14.26
CA GLY A 255 14.94 -5.20 14.69
C GLY A 255 13.92 -5.95 13.82
N ASP A 256 13.91 -7.28 13.92
CA ASP A 256 12.96 -8.14 13.23
C ASP A 256 11.53 -7.85 13.70
N VAL A 257 10.54 -8.14 12.85
CA VAL A 257 9.11 -8.00 13.18
C VAL A 257 8.72 -8.84 14.40
N ARG A 258 9.40 -9.95 14.65
CA ARG A 258 9.24 -10.80 15.84
C ARG A 258 10.00 -10.32 17.07
N GLU A 259 10.84 -9.29 16.93
CA GLU A 259 11.66 -8.68 17.98
C GLU A 259 11.18 -7.27 18.35
N ASP A 260 9.94 -6.92 17.99
CA ASP A 260 9.32 -5.63 18.28
C ASP A 260 10.09 -4.41 17.67
N GLY A 261 10.74 -4.58 16.51
CA GLY A 261 11.60 -3.57 15.89
C GLY A 261 10.94 -2.20 15.72
N VAL A 262 9.66 -2.15 15.28
CA VAL A 262 8.92 -0.88 15.17
C VAL A 262 8.65 -0.26 16.53
N ALA A 263 8.35 -1.05 17.56
CA ALA A 263 8.13 -0.53 18.90
C ALA A 263 9.39 0.11 19.46
N ALA A 264 10.55 -0.54 19.28
CA ALA A 264 11.85 0.00 19.67
C ALA A 264 12.17 1.33 18.95
N LEU A 265 11.91 1.41 17.64
CA LEU A 265 12.08 2.63 16.86
C LEU A 265 11.20 3.78 17.37
N ILE A 266 9.94 3.51 17.70
CA ILE A 266 9.04 4.51 18.27
C ILE A 266 9.58 5.03 19.61
N GLU A 267 10.00 4.14 20.50
CA GLU A 267 10.57 4.55 21.80
C GLU A 267 11.82 5.42 21.60
N GLU A 268 12.73 5.01 20.75
CA GLU A 268 13.95 5.77 20.44
C GLU A 268 13.63 7.17 19.92
N LEU A 269 12.80 7.29 18.86
CA LEU A 269 12.63 8.55 18.15
C LEU A 269 11.71 9.55 18.85
N TRP A 270 10.73 9.07 19.63
CA TRP A 270 9.72 9.94 20.26
C TRP A 270 9.90 10.10 21.76
N PHE A 271 10.64 9.17 22.44
CA PHE A 271 10.67 9.16 23.91
C PHE A 271 12.05 9.13 24.53
N ASP A 272 13.04 8.39 23.98
CA ASP A 272 14.30 8.07 24.68
C ASP A 272 15.55 8.76 24.11
N GLY A 273 15.53 9.33 22.90
CA GLY A 273 16.76 9.67 22.20
C GLY A 273 17.14 11.15 22.14
N PRO A 274 18.47 11.47 22.00
CA PRO A 274 18.88 12.70 21.35
C PRO A 274 18.34 12.67 19.90
N ARG A 275 17.80 13.80 19.45
CA ARG A 275 17.18 13.96 18.12
C ARG A 275 18.14 13.43 17.05
N ALA A 276 17.74 12.38 16.33
CA ALA A 276 18.48 11.92 15.17
C ALA A 276 18.63 13.08 14.18
N GLU A 277 19.82 13.29 13.61
CA GLU A 277 19.98 14.29 12.57
C GLU A 277 19.15 13.87 11.35
N PRO A 278 18.41 14.81 10.69
CA PRO A 278 17.67 14.49 9.48
C PRO A 278 18.64 13.95 8.43
N SER A 279 18.18 12.95 7.67
CA SER A 279 18.94 12.47 6.51
C SER A 279 19.20 13.66 5.58
N GLY A 280 20.41 13.78 5.06
CA GLY A 280 20.76 14.84 4.10
C GLY A 280 20.12 14.68 2.72
N LYS A 281 18.95 14.05 2.65
CA LYS A 281 18.18 13.87 1.42
C LYS A 281 17.71 15.23 0.90
N ASP A 282 18.05 15.53 -0.36
CA ASP A 282 17.55 16.71 -1.05
C ASP A 282 16.10 16.45 -1.50
N PHE A 283 15.15 17.10 -0.84
CA PHE A 283 13.72 17.00 -1.15
C PHE A 283 13.28 17.98 -2.27
N GLY A 284 14.22 18.61 -2.95
CA GLY A 284 14.04 19.85 -3.77
C GLY A 284 13.90 19.66 -5.25
N SER A 285 13.41 18.57 -5.87
CA SER A 285 13.14 18.60 -7.32
C SER A 285 12.38 17.41 -7.94
N ALA A 286 11.90 16.45 -7.19
CA ALA A 286 11.28 15.25 -7.78
C ALA A 286 9.88 15.46 -8.39
N TRP A 287 9.27 16.63 -8.23
CA TRP A 287 7.83 16.84 -8.52
C TRP A 287 7.53 17.85 -9.64
N GLY A 288 8.52 18.25 -10.44
CA GLY A 288 8.40 19.30 -11.45
C GLY A 288 7.57 18.99 -12.71
N ASN A 289 7.06 17.78 -12.92
CA ASN A 289 6.52 17.38 -14.23
C ASN A 289 5.10 16.77 -14.25
N ILE A 290 4.32 16.84 -13.19
CA ILE A 290 2.96 16.28 -13.20
C ILE A 290 1.87 17.28 -13.67
N GLU A 291 2.17 18.59 -13.72
CA GLU A 291 1.18 19.62 -14.08
C GLU A 291 0.90 19.81 -15.59
N SER A 292 1.56 19.11 -16.50
CA SER A 292 1.40 19.39 -17.95
C SER A 292 0.55 18.37 -18.74
N ALA A 293 -0.14 17.43 -18.09
CA ALA A 293 -1.03 16.48 -18.78
C ALA A 293 -2.54 16.81 -18.67
N GLY A 294 -2.88 17.97 -18.14
CA GLY A 294 -4.24 18.51 -18.11
C GLY A 294 -4.50 19.48 -19.26
N GLY A 295 -4.42 19.01 -20.50
CA GLY A 295 -4.78 19.78 -21.71
C GLY A 295 -6.27 19.64 -22.02
N SER A 296 -6.95 20.78 -21.97
CA SER A 296 -8.28 21.08 -22.46
C SER A 296 -8.74 20.27 -23.69
N LEU A 297 -9.86 19.61 -23.60
CA LEU A 297 -11.11 19.72 -24.38
C LEU A 297 -12.09 18.68 -23.89
#